data_65f87913c25b18fa629f7514914d934f
#
_entry.id   65f87913c25b18fa629f7514914d934f
#
_cell.length_a   1.000
_cell.length_b   1.000
_cell.length_c   1.000
_cell.angle_alpha   90.00
_cell.angle_beta   90.00
_cell.angle_gamma   90.00
#
_symmetry.space_group_name_H-M   'P 1'
#
loop_
_entity.id
_entity.type
_entity.pdbx_description
1 polymer ?
#
loop_
_entity_poly.entity_id
_entity_poly.type
_entity_poly.pdbx_seq_one_letter_code
_entity_poly.pdbx_strand_id
1 'polypeptide(L)'
;MHIMEGFLPFEHALGWSVAATPFLAYGLHAVRRDIRQHPERRLLLGVAAAFSFLLSALKLPSVTGSSSHPTGVGLGALLFGPWVMVPIAFVVLLFQALLLAHGGLTTLGANLFAMGIVGPFVAHGLFRLLRLFGLPWIGAVFLGACLGNLATYLTTSLQLAWAFP
;
A
#
# COMPACT_ATOMS: atom_id res chain seq x y z
N MET A 1 6.57 2.18 -6.14
CA MET A 1 6.32 2.84 -7.43
C MET A 1 5.08 3.70 -7.28
N HIS A 2 5.15 4.99 -7.68
CA HIS A 2 4.01 5.90 -7.62
C HIS A 2 3.76 6.47 -9.01
N ILE A 3 2.50 6.63 -9.36
CA ILE A 3 2.11 7.43 -10.52
C ILE A 3 2.12 8.88 -10.07
N MET A 4 2.84 9.73 -10.81
CA MET A 4 3.04 11.15 -10.47
C MET A 4 1.76 11.97 -10.69
N GLU A 5 1.71 13.15 -10.04
CA GLU A 5 0.62 14.11 -10.19
C GLU A 5 0.39 14.46 -11.67
N GLY A 6 -0.87 14.44 -12.08
CA GLY A 6 -1.28 14.81 -13.45
C GLY A 6 -0.88 13.83 -14.55
N PHE A 7 -0.20 12.71 -14.23
CA PHE A 7 0.26 11.76 -15.25
C PHE A 7 -0.86 10.90 -15.81
N LEU A 8 -1.86 10.53 -15.00
CA LEU A 8 -3.01 9.74 -15.44
C LEU A 8 -4.09 10.63 -16.08
N PRO A 9 -4.69 10.23 -17.21
CA PRO A 9 -5.89 10.85 -17.72
C PRO A 9 -7.00 10.89 -16.65
N PHE A 10 -7.79 11.95 -16.63
CA PHE A 10 -8.80 12.18 -15.59
C PHE A 10 -9.75 10.99 -15.41
N GLU A 11 -10.21 10.40 -16.49
CA GLU A 11 -11.14 9.25 -16.46
C GLU A 11 -10.53 8.04 -15.74
N HIS A 12 -9.24 7.74 -15.98
CA HIS A 12 -8.52 6.67 -15.31
C HIS A 12 -8.27 7.00 -13.84
N ALA A 13 -7.88 8.23 -13.53
CA ALA A 13 -7.68 8.70 -12.17
C ALA A 13 -8.98 8.59 -11.35
N LEU A 14 -10.11 9.01 -11.93
CA LEU A 14 -11.42 8.89 -11.32
C LEU A 14 -11.84 7.41 -11.16
N GLY A 15 -11.67 6.60 -12.19
CA GLY A 15 -12.02 5.17 -12.16
C GLY A 15 -11.30 4.43 -11.04
N TRP A 16 -9.99 4.63 -10.90
CA TRP A 16 -9.22 4.03 -9.82
C TRP A 16 -9.57 4.57 -8.43
N SER A 17 -9.94 5.86 -8.34
CA SER A 17 -10.41 6.45 -7.08
C SER A 17 -11.75 5.83 -6.64
N VAL A 18 -12.68 5.64 -7.58
CA VAL A 18 -13.95 4.96 -7.33
C VAL A 18 -13.69 3.49 -6.93
N ALA A 19 -12.81 2.78 -7.63
CA ALA A 19 -12.46 1.39 -7.32
C ALA A 19 -11.82 1.24 -5.93
N ALA A 20 -11.01 2.20 -5.48
CA ALA A 20 -10.37 2.17 -4.17
C ALA A 20 -11.32 2.54 -3.00
N THR A 21 -12.36 3.33 -3.27
CA THR A 21 -13.27 3.87 -2.25
C THR A 21 -13.92 2.80 -1.36
N PRO A 22 -14.51 1.69 -1.87
CA PRO A 22 -15.12 0.68 -1.02
C PRO A 22 -14.11 0.00 -0.09
N PHE A 23 -12.87 -0.21 -0.55
CA PHE A 23 -11.81 -0.77 0.29
C PHE A 23 -11.41 0.20 1.40
N LEU A 24 -11.32 1.49 1.09
CA LEU A 24 -11.03 2.52 2.09
C LEU A 24 -12.16 2.62 3.13
N ALA A 25 -13.41 2.62 2.70
CA ALA A 25 -14.56 2.65 3.59
C ALA A 25 -14.60 1.46 4.54
N TYR A 26 -14.40 0.24 4.01
CA TYR A 26 -14.33 -0.96 4.83
C TYR A 26 -13.08 -0.96 5.74
N GLY A 27 -11.94 -0.50 5.24
CA GLY A 27 -10.71 -0.36 6.02
C GLY A 27 -10.87 0.58 7.21
N LEU A 28 -11.55 1.72 7.04
CA LEU A 28 -11.89 2.62 8.14
C LEU A 28 -12.77 1.94 9.20
N HIS A 29 -13.74 1.13 8.76
CA HIS A 29 -14.54 0.32 9.68
C HIS A 29 -13.66 -0.71 10.42
N ALA A 30 -12.75 -1.37 9.73
CA ALA A 30 -11.82 -2.35 10.32
C ALA A 30 -10.91 -1.70 11.37
N VAL A 31 -10.32 -0.53 11.10
CA VAL A 31 -9.52 0.23 12.07
C VAL A 31 -10.33 0.62 13.29
N ARG A 32 -11.54 1.16 13.09
CA ARG A 32 -12.44 1.53 14.20
C ARG A 32 -12.78 0.32 15.08
N ARG A 33 -13.04 -0.82 14.47
CA ARG A 33 -13.33 -2.07 15.17
C ARG A 33 -12.10 -2.55 15.95
N ASP A 34 -10.91 -2.57 15.32
CA ASP A 34 -9.67 -3.01 15.97
C ASP A 34 -9.34 -2.14 17.19
N ILE A 35 -9.42 -0.80 17.06
CA ILE A 35 -9.17 0.13 18.16
C ILE A 35 -10.21 -0.01 19.28
N ARG A 36 -11.47 -0.33 18.96
CA ARG A 36 -12.49 -0.56 19.97
C ARG A 36 -12.26 -1.85 20.75
N GLN A 37 -11.79 -2.90 20.08
CA GLN A 37 -11.52 -4.19 20.71
C GLN A 37 -10.17 -4.21 21.43
N HIS A 38 -9.19 -3.44 20.94
CA HIS A 38 -7.81 -3.36 21.41
C HIS A 38 -7.35 -1.89 21.49
N PRO A 39 -7.80 -1.12 22.50
CA PRO A 39 -7.48 0.33 22.61
C PRO A 39 -5.97 0.61 22.66
N GLU A 40 -5.20 -0.32 23.20
CA GLU A 40 -3.73 -0.26 23.28
C GLU A 40 -3.06 -0.24 21.90
N ARG A 41 -3.70 -0.79 20.88
CA ARG A 41 -3.17 -0.80 19.50
C ARG A 41 -3.22 0.56 18.84
N ARG A 42 -3.99 1.52 19.35
CA ARG A 42 -4.10 2.86 18.76
C ARG A 42 -2.73 3.52 18.59
N LEU A 43 -1.90 3.47 19.61
CA LEU A 43 -0.55 4.03 19.56
C LEU A 43 0.33 3.25 18.56
N LEU A 44 0.24 1.93 18.59
CA LEU A 44 1.02 1.06 17.70
C LEU A 44 0.67 1.28 16.21
N LEU A 45 -0.62 1.48 15.88
CA LEU A 45 -1.06 1.82 14.54
C LEU A 45 -0.55 3.20 14.10
N GLY A 46 -0.54 4.18 15.00
CA GLY A 46 0.06 5.50 14.76
C GLY A 46 1.57 5.40 14.48
N VAL A 47 2.29 4.62 15.27
CA VAL A 47 3.73 4.34 15.06
C VAL A 47 3.96 3.62 13.74
N ALA A 48 3.14 2.63 13.39
CA ALA A 48 3.23 1.92 12.12
C ALA A 48 3.01 2.84 10.91
N ALA A 49 2.05 3.77 11.01
CA ALA A 49 1.81 4.80 10.00
C ALA A 49 3.01 5.74 9.84
N ALA A 50 3.53 6.25 10.94
CA ALA A 50 4.71 7.12 10.97
C ALA A 50 5.96 6.40 10.42
N PHE A 51 6.16 5.14 10.79
CA PHE A 51 7.26 4.31 10.29
C PHE A 51 7.14 4.05 8.78
N SER A 52 5.93 3.73 8.30
CA SER A 52 5.68 3.56 6.86
C SER A 52 5.94 4.83 6.08
N PHE A 53 5.56 6.00 6.62
CA PHE A 53 5.86 7.29 6.02
C PHE A 53 7.37 7.57 6.00
N LEU A 54 8.08 7.33 7.11
CA LEU A 54 9.52 7.51 7.21
C LEU A 54 10.28 6.62 6.21
N LEU A 55 9.91 5.34 6.12
CA LEU A 55 10.51 4.42 5.14
C LEU A 55 10.33 4.91 3.71
N SER A 56 9.18 5.46 3.40
CA SER A 56 8.88 5.97 2.06
C SER A 56 9.59 7.29 1.73
N ALA A 57 10.09 8.01 2.72
CA ALA A 57 10.94 9.18 2.53
C ALA A 57 12.38 8.80 2.11
N LEU A 58 12.82 7.57 2.41
CA LEU A 58 14.13 7.05 2.02
C LEU A 58 14.14 6.63 0.54
N LYS A 59 14.27 7.60 -0.34
CA LYS A 59 14.32 7.38 -1.79
C LYS A 59 15.70 6.83 -2.18
N LEU A 60 15.74 5.62 -2.72
CA LEU A 60 16.93 5.04 -3.31
C LEU A 60 16.87 5.22 -4.84
N PRO A 61 17.92 5.75 -5.46
CA PRO A 61 17.99 5.83 -6.91
C PRO A 61 17.91 4.42 -7.51
N SER A 62 17.09 4.27 -8.55
CA SER A 62 16.94 3.03 -9.30
C SER A 62 17.35 3.23 -10.75
N VAL A 63 17.43 2.13 -11.51
CA VAL A 63 17.75 2.17 -12.95
C VAL A 63 16.71 3.00 -13.70
N THR A 64 17.13 3.67 -14.77
CA THR A 64 16.25 4.43 -15.68
C THR A 64 15.58 5.69 -15.06
N GLY A 65 16.22 6.33 -14.07
CA GLY A 65 15.72 7.58 -13.47
C GLY A 65 14.52 7.43 -12.54
N SER A 66 14.12 6.20 -12.24
CA SER A 66 13.08 5.91 -11.24
C SER A 66 13.66 5.91 -9.82
N SER A 67 12.80 5.96 -8.82
CA SER A 67 13.19 5.79 -7.43
C SER A 67 12.42 4.63 -6.79
N SER A 68 13.11 3.85 -5.97
CA SER A 68 12.51 2.80 -5.15
C SER A 68 12.61 3.19 -3.68
N HIS A 69 11.64 2.76 -2.90
CA HIS A 69 11.67 2.93 -1.45
C HIS A 69 10.88 1.80 -0.77
N PRO A 70 11.25 1.41 0.46
CA PRO A 70 10.45 0.52 1.25
C PRO A 70 9.12 1.18 1.59
N THR A 71 8.00 0.47 1.46
CA THR A 71 6.68 1.06 1.75
C THR A 71 6.23 0.82 3.18
N GLY A 72 6.73 -0.22 3.84
CA GLY A 72 6.27 -0.62 5.18
C GLY A 72 4.85 -1.19 5.23
N VAL A 73 4.01 -0.91 4.23
CA VAL A 73 2.59 -1.28 4.22
C VAL A 73 2.40 -2.80 4.17
N GLY A 74 3.23 -3.51 3.41
CA GLY A 74 3.21 -4.98 3.36
C GLY A 74 3.52 -5.60 4.72
N LEU A 75 4.53 -5.10 5.42
CA LEU A 75 4.86 -5.56 6.78
C LEU A 75 3.70 -5.26 7.74
N GLY A 76 3.13 -4.06 7.68
CA GLY A 76 1.96 -3.71 8.47
C GLY A 76 0.77 -4.64 8.21
N ALA A 77 0.57 -5.08 6.97
CA ALA A 77 -0.49 -6.03 6.63
C ALA A 77 -0.27 -7.42 7.25
N LEU A 78 0.97 -7.84 7.43
CA LEU A 78 1.31 -9.08 8.13
C LEU A 78 1.01 -9.00 9.64
N LEU A 79 1.20 -7.82 10.23
CA LEU A 79 1.02 -7.58 11.68
C LEU A 79 -0.42 -7.27 12.07
N PHE A 80 -1.10 -6.41 11.31
CA PHE A 80 -2.43 -5.87 11.66
C PHE A 80 -3.54 -6.36 10.73
N GLY A 81 -3.18 -7.05 9.67
CA GLY A 81 -4.10 -7.43 8.60
C GLY A 81 -4.23 -6.38 7.50
N PRO A 82 -4.57 -6.82 6.27
CA PRO A 82 -4.57 -5.93 5.10
C PRO A 82 -5.65 -4.86 5.18
N TRP A 83 -6.83 -5.16 5.72
CA TRP A 83 -7.93 -4.20 5.83
C TRP A 83 -7.60 -2.99 6.71
N VAL A 84 -6.88 -3.21 7.80
CA VAL A 84 -6.43 -2.14 8.71
C VAL A 84 -5.38 -1.26 8.02
N MET A 85 -4.57 -1.85 7.14
CA MET A 85 -3.51 -1.11 6.45
C MET A 85 -4.01 -0.24 5.29
N VAL A 86 -5.19 -0.47 4.74
CA VAL A 86 -5.74 0.38 3.65
C VAL A 86 -5.84 1.86 4.05
N PRO A 87 -6.52 2.24 5.14
CA PRO A 87 -6.59 3.65 5.55
C PRO A 87 -5.25 4.20 6.04
N ILE A 88 -4.38 3.37 6.61
CA ILE A 88 -3.02 3.78 6.98
C ILE A 88 -2.22 4.12 5.71
N ALA A 89 -2.28 3.26 4.69
CA ALA A 89 -1.65 3.52 3.41
C ALA A 89 -2.20 4.79 2.74
N PHE A 90 -3.52 5.02 2.82
CA PHE A 90 -4.13 6.25 2.31
C PHE A 90 -3.53 7.50 2.96
N VAL A 91 -3.42 7.53 4.29
CA VAL A 91 -2.84 8.67 5.01
C VAL A 91 -1.35 8.85 4.65
N VAL A 92 -0.60 7.77 4.57
CA VAL A 92 0.82 7.80 4.17
C VAL A 92 0.97 8.37 2.76
N LEU A 93 0.19 7.87 1.79
CA LEU A 93 0.21 8.35 0.40
C LEU A 93 -0.21 9.83 0.28
N LEU A 94 -1.20 10.24 1.07
CA LEU A 94 -1.63 11.63 1.12
C LEU A 94 -0.50 12.55 1.60
N PHE A 95 0.18 12.19 2.69
CA PHE A 95 1.32 12.95 3.17
C PHE A 95 2.53 12.91 2.23
N GLN A 96 2.76 11.80 1.53
CA GLN A 96 3.78 11.74 0.48
C GLN A 96 3.50 12.73 -0.65
N ALA A 97 2.24 12.80 -1.11
CA ALA A 97 1.84 13.73 -2.15
C ALA A 97 1.98 15.19 -1.69
N LEU A 98 1.56 15.51 -0.46
CA LEU A 98 1.56 16.87 0.06
C LEU A 98 2.93 17.37 0.51
N LEU A 99 3.73 16.52 1.15
CA LEU A 99 4.98 16.95 1.82
C LEU A 99 6.24 16.57 1.04
N LEU A 100 6.19 15.49 0.26
CA LEU A 100 7.38 14.95 -0.41
C LEU A 100 7.34 15.11 -1.93
N ALA A 101 6.28 15.71 -2.50
CA ALA A 101 6.02 15.76 -3.93
C ALA A 101 6.21 14.35 -4.58
N HIS A 102 5.69 13.31 -3.92
CA HIS A 102 5.86 11.92 -4.31
C HIS A 102 4.50 11.23 -4.51
N GLY A 103 4.20 10.80 -5.74
CA GLY A 103 2.85 10.46 -6.17
C GLY A 103 2.08 11.72 -6.54
N GLY A 104 0.78 11.74 -6.31
CA GLY A 104 -0.07 12.90 -6.59
C GLY A 104 -1.44 12.78 -5.96
N LEU A 105 -2.12 13.91 -5.81
CA LEU A 105 -3.50 13.96 -5.31
C LEU A 105 -4.48 13.42 -6.36
N THR A 106 -4.27 13.76 -7.63
CA THR A 106 -5.07 13.25 -8.75
C THR A 106 -4.90 11.74 -8.95
N THR A 107 -3.73 11.21 -8.66
CA THR A 107 -3.39 9.79 -8.80
C THR A 107 -3.49 9.00 -7.50
N LEU A 108 -3.99 9.64 -6.42
CA LEU A 108 -4.05 9.03 -5.09
C LEU A 108 -4.84 7.73 -5.05
N GLY A 109 -5.97 7.67 -5.77
CA GLY A 109 -6.79 6.47 -5.87
C GLY A 109 -6.07 5.31 -6.55
N ALA A 110 -5.36 5.56 -7.66
CA ALA A 110 -4.58 4.56 -8.37
C ALA A 110 -3.41 4.05 -7.51
N ASN A 111 -2.67 4.95 -6.88
CA ASN A 111 -1.58 4.62 -5.98
C ASN A 111 -2.07 3.83 -4.75
N LEU A 112 -3.22 4.22 -4.16
CA LEU A 112 -3.85 3.49 -3.06
C LEU A 112 -4.26 2.09 -3.50
N PHE A 113 -4.85 1.94 -4.70
CA PHE A 113 -5.27 0.64 -5.19
C PHE A 113 -4.08 -0.32 -5.33
N ALA A 114 -2.98 0.13 -5.94
CA ALA A 114 -1.80 -0.69 -6.13
C ALA A 114 -1.07 -0.98 -4.80
N MET A 115 -0.76 0.06 -4.01
CA MET A 115 0.14 -0.03 -2.86
C MET A 115 -0.58 -0.28 -1.54
N GLY A 116 -1.79 0.26 -1.38
CA GLY A 116 -2.56 0.14 -0.14
C GLY A 116 -3.53 -1.03 -0.14
N ILE A 117 -3.89 -1.55 -1.31
CA ILE A 117 -4.84 -2.66 -1.45
C ILE A 117 -4.11 -3.89 -2.00
N VAL A 118 -3.76 -3.92 -3.29
CA VAL A 118 -3.25 -5.14 -3.94
C VAL A 118 -1.98 -5.65 -3.24
N GLY A 119 -0.97 -4.80 -3.03
CA GLY A 119 0.27 -5.20 -2.37
C GLY A 119 0.06 -5.86 -1.01
N PRO A 120 -0.61 -5.20 -0.04
CA PRO A 120 -0.90 -5.74 1.28
C PRO A 120 -1.74 -7.02 1.27
N PHE A 121 -2.77 -7.09 0.42
CA PHE A 121 -3.61 -8.30 0.33
C PHE A 121 -2.84 -9.49 -0.22
N VAL A 122 -2.03 -9.30 -1.25
CA VAL A 122 -1.16 -10.35 -1.80
C VAL A 122 -0.11 -10.77 -0.77
N ALA A 123 0.56 -9.82 -0.12
CA ALA A 123 1.55 -10.13 0.91
C ALA A 123 0.96 -10.97 2.04
N HIS A 124 -0.19 -10.55 2.59
CA HIS A 124 -0.86 -11.25 3.68
C HIS A 124 -1.41 -12.61 3.24
N GLY A 125 -2.05 -12.68 2.07
CA GLY A 125 -2.60 -13.93 1.52
C GLY A 125 -1.52 -14.97 1.30
N LEU A 126 -0.42 -14.58 0.66
CA LEU A 126 0.73 -15.45 0.42
C LEU A 126 1.40 -15.89 1.73
N PHE A 127 1.60 -14.98 2.66
CA PHE A 127 2.13 -15.32 3.97
C PHE A 127 1.30 -16.43 4.63
N ARG A 128 -0.03 -16.26 4.69
CA ARG A 128 -0.93 -17.27 5.26
C ARG A 128 -0.85 -18.59 4.52
N LEU A 129 -0.86 -18.54 3.20
CA LEU A 129 -0.79 -19.73 2.35
C LEU A 129 0.53 -20.49 2.59
N LEU A 130 1.65 -19.80 2.56
CA LEU A 130 2.97 -20.41 2.78
C LEU A 130 3.10 -21.01 4.19
N ARG A 131 2.49 -20.36 5.19
CA ARG A 131 2.43 -20.92 6.56
C ARG A 131 1.57 -22.19 6.63
N LEU A 132 0.51 -22.29 5.86
CA LEU A 132 -0.30 -23.51 5.77
C LEU A 132 0.48 -24.69 5.16
N PHE A 133 1.38 -24.40 4.21
CA PHE A 133 2.30 -25.41 3.64
C PHE A 133 3.54 -25.70 4.51
N GLY A 134 3.58 -25.20 5.74
CA GLY A 134 4.65 -25.51 6.68
C GLY A 134 5.94 -24.70 6.48
N LEU A 135 5.94 -23.68 5.63
CA LEU A 135 7.14 -22.84 5.45
C LEU A 135 7.50 -22.14 6.77
N PRO A 136 8.81 -22.07 7.16
CA PRO A 136 9.25 -21.34 8.33
C PRO A 136 8.78 -19.87 8.29
N TRP A 137 8.48 -19.30 9.47
CA TRP A 137 7.91 -17.96 9.59
C TRP A 137 8.70 -16.87 8.83
N ILE A 138 10.03 -16.89 8.96
CA ILE A 138 10.93 -15.93 8.29
C ILE A 138 10.80 -16.03 6.77
N GLY A 139 10.83 -17.24 6.22
CA GLY A 139 10.69 -17.47 4.78
C GLY A 139 9.31 -17.05 4.25
N ALA A 140 8.24 -17.32 5.01
CA ALA A 140 6.90 -16.92 4.63
C ALA A 140 6.72 -15.39 4.64
N VAL A 141 7.30 -14.68 5.63
CA VAL A 141 7.33 -13.20 5.68
C VAL A 141 8.11 -12.64 4.51
N PHE A 142 9.31 -13.15 4.26
CA PHE A 142 10.17 -12.68 3.17
C PHE A 142 9.48 -12.83 1.81
N LEU A 143 9.00 -14.03 1.48
CA LEU A 143 8.34 -14.28 0.19
C LEU A 143 7.03 -13.52 0.07
N GLY A 144 6.23 -13.45 1.14
CA GLY A 144 4.99 -12.66 1.16
C GLY A 144 5.26 -11.17 0.87
N ALA A 145 6.26 -10.60 1.52
CA ALA A 145 6.65 -9.20 1.30
C ALA A 145 7.20 -8.96 -0.11
N CYS A 146 8.09 -9.82 -0.61
CA CYS A 146 8.65 -9.72 -1.96
C CYS A 146 7.58 -9.80 -3.03
N LEU A 147 6.72 -10.81 -2.98
CA LEU A 147 5.68 -11.02 -3.98
C LEU A 147 4.54 -9.99 -3.85
N GLY A 148 4.23 -9.52 -2.64
CA GLY A 148 3.32 -8.41 -2.45
C GLY A 148 3.84 -7.11 -3.07
N ASN A 149 5.14 -6.84 -2.93
CA ASN A 149 5.78 -5.69 -3.58
C ASN A 149 5.76 -5.84 -5.11
N LEU A 150 6.07 -7.03 -5.65
CA LEU A 150 6.00 -7.31 -7.09
C LEU A 150 4.58 -7.11 -7.62
N ALA A 151 3.55 -7.55 -6.89
CA ALA A 151 2.16 -7.34 -7.24
C ALA A 151 1.80 -5.84 -7.34
N THR A 152 2.36 -5.00 -6.45
CA THR A 152 2.21 -3.54 -6.52
C THR A 152 2.77 -2.99 -7.85
N TYR A 153 3.97 -3.42 -8.24
CA TYR A 153 4.58 -3.00 -9.51
C TYR A 153 3.77 -3.45 -10.72
N LEU A 154 3.34 -4.72 -10.74
CA LEU A 154 2.50 -5.25 -11.80
C LEU A 154 1.18 -4.48 -11.94
N THR A 155 0.52 -4.20 -10.81
CA THR A 155 -0.71 -3.41 -10.80
C THR A 155 -0.49 -2.01 -11.38
N THR A 156 0.57 -1.32 -10.95
CA THR A 156 0.88 0.01 -11.49
C THR A 156 1.22 -0.03 -12.97
N SER A 157 1.96 -1.04 -13.42
CA SER A 157 2.26 -1.23 -14.84
C SER A 157 0.99 -1.47 -15.66
N LEU A 158 0.06 -2.27 -15.17
CA LEU A 158 -1.24 -2.49 -15.81
C LEU A 158 -2.10 -1.22 -15.84
N GLN A 159 -2.09 -0.44 -14.77
CA GLN A 159 -2.79 0.86 -14.71
C GLN A 159 -2.28 1.81 -15.80
N LEU A 160 -0.96 1.88 -15.99
CA LEU A 160 -0.33 2.71 -17.02
C LEU A 160 -0.56 2.16 -18.42
N ALA A 161 -0.42 0.86 -18.63
CA ALA A 161 -0.66 0.23 -19.93
C ALA A 161 -2.12 0.39 -20.39
N TRP A 162 -3.06 0.42 -19.45
CA TRP A 162 -4.47 0.67 -19.77
C TRP A 162 -4.75 2.15 -20.10
N ALA A 163 -4.03 3.05 -19.44
CA ALA A 163 -4.20 4.49 -19.68
C ALA A 163 -3.50 4.95 -20.98
N PHE A 164 -2.48 4.23 -21.42
CA PHE A 164 -1.65 4.57 -22.59
C PHE A 164 -1.42 3.31 -23.46
N PRO A 165 -2.45 2.88 -24.20
CA PRO A 165 -2.40 1.71 -25.06
C PRO A 165 -1.47 1.85 -26.26
#